data_df51ffc640c29e731450c6fcd013683e
#
_entry.id   df51ffc640c29e731450c6fcd013683e
#
_cell.length_a   1.000
_cell.length_b   1.000
_cell.length_c   1.000
_cell.angle_alpha   90.00
_cell.angle_beta   90.00
_cell.angle_gamma   90.00
#
_symmetry.space_group_name_H-M   'P 1'
#
loop_
_entity.id
_entity.type
_entity.pdbx_description
1 polymer ?
#
loop_
_entity_poly.entity_id
_entity_poly.type
_entity_poly.pdbx_seq_one_letter_code
_entity_poly.pdbx_strand_id
1 'polypeptide(L)'
;MPTASGHTTAILASKVKGTPVYNTNGDKVGAIEDIVLDKTSNNIMFAVLGSGGVLGVGEKYRPVPWSILDYDQKMGGYVVPVDRNMLEKAPAYGLDELTRADGSNAILSKTYSYYRVPAYWE
;
A
#
# COMPACT_ATOMS: atom_id res chain seq x y z
N MET A 1 -10.47 20.33 7.67
CA MET A 1 -9.96 21.67 7.32
C MET A 1 -9.01 21.59 6.14
N PRO A 2 -9.13 22.50 5.17
CA PRO A 2 -8.14 22.54 4.10
C PRO A 2 -6.79 23.01 4.64
N THR A 3 -5.74 22.48 4.06
CA THR A 3 -4.38 22.92 4.38
C THR A 3 -4.07 24.20 3.61
N ALA A 4 -2.91 24.78 3.88
CA ALA A 4 -2.48 26.02 3.21
C ALA A 4 -2.42 25.89 1.69
N SER A 5 -2.25 24.68 1.17
CA SER A 5 -2.25 24.43 -0.28
C SER A 5 -3.63 24.12 -0.85
N GLY A 6 -4.68 24.22 -0.02
CA GLY A 6 -6.04 23.91 -0.43
C GLY A 6 -6.42 22.45 -0.28
N HIS A 7 -5.50 21.61 0.16
CA HIS A 7 -5.78 20.18 0.38
C HIS A 7 -6.59 19.99 1.65
N THR A 8 -7.36 18.92 1.69
CA THR A 8 -8.14 18.53 2.86
C THR A 8 -7.49 17.34 3.52
N THR A 9 -8.01 16.97 4.70
CA THR A 9 -7.55 15.77 5.40
C THR A 9 -8.27 14.52 4.93
N ALA A 10 -9.21 14.64 3.99
CA ALA A 10 -9.97 13.53 3.47
C ALA A 10 -9.63 13.29 2.00
N ILE A 11 -9.67 12.02 1.61
CA ILE A 11 -9.43 11.63 0.22
C ILE A 11 -10.45 10.58 -0.17
N LEU A 12 -10.96 10.66 -1.38
CA LEU A 12 -11.85 9.64 -1.92
C LEU A 12 -11.05 8.37 -2.21
N ALA A 13 -11.65 7.21 -1.93
CA ALA A 13 -10.98 5.93 -2.19
C ALA A 13 -10.56 5.82 -3.65
N SER A 14 -11.37 6.32 -4.57
CA SER A 14 -11.03 6.30 -6.00
C SER A 14 -9.82 7.16 -6.35
N LYS A 15 -9.48 8.11 -5.50
CA LYS A 15 -8.31 8.98 -5.70
C LYS A 15 -7.05 8.41 -5.06
N VAL A 16 -7.19 7.48 -4.14
CA VAL A 16 -6.05 6.77 -3.56
C VAL A 16 -5.36 5.93 -4.63
N LYS A 17 -6.15 5.31 -5.48
CA LYS A 17 -5.63 4.53 -6.60
C LYS A 17 -4.87 5.44 -7.56
N GLY A 18 -3.65 5.05 -7.89
CA GLY A 18 -2.77 5.83 -8.75
C GLY A 18 -1.90 6.84 -8.01
N THR A 19 -2.11 7.01 -6.70
CA THR A 19 -1.29 7.93 -5.92
C THR A 19 0.13 7.41 -5.80
N PRO A 20 1.15 8.25 -6.06
CA PRO A 20 2.53 7.79 -5.98
C PRO A 20 2.95 7.45 -4.56
N VAL A 21 3.91 6.53 -4.44
CA VAL A 21 4.49 6.12 -3.16
C VAL A 21 5.99 6.37 -3.22
N TYR A 22 6.50 6.98 -2.15
CA TYR A 22 7.90 7.35 -2.02
C TYR A 22 8.51 6.66 -0.81
N ASN A 23 9.83 6.48 -0.84
CA ASN A 23 10.54 6.03 0.36
C ASN A 23 10.94 7.25 1.20
N THR A 24 11.64 7.01 2.30
CA THR A 24 12.05 8.09 3.20
C THR A 24 13.13 9.00 2.61
N ASN A 25 13.78 8.57 1.53
CA ASN A 25 14.74 9.40 0.81
C ASN A 25 14.09 10.28 -0.24
N GLY A 26 12.79 10.15 -0.44
CA GLY A 26 12.08 10.91 -1.44
C GLY A 26 12.06 10.28 -2.83
N ASP A 27 12.59 9.07 -2.97
CA ASP A 27 12.57 8.38 -4.26
C ASP A 27 11.21 7.72 -4.47
N LYS A 28 10.67 7.85 -5.68
CA LYS A 28 9.42 7.17 -6.03
C LYS A 28 9.69 5.68 -6.16
N VAL A 29 8.95 4.88 -5.40
CA VAL A 29 9.13 3.42 -5.39
C VAL A 29 7.95 2.68 -6.02
N GLY A 30 6.89 3.39 -6.37
CA GLY A 30 5.74 2.79 -7.01
C GLY A 30 4.53 3.68 -6.91
N ALA A 31 3.36 3.08 -7.07
CA ALA A 31 2.09 3.78 -6.92
C ALA A 31 1.10 2.81 -6.26
N ILE A 32 0.08 3.39 -5.62
CA ILE A 32 -0.98 2.57 -5.05
C ILE A 32 -1.87 2.08 -6.19
N GLU A 33 -1.91 0.77 -6.36
CA GLU A 33 -2.73 0.13 -7.37
C GLU A 33 -4.16 -0.07 -6.89
N ASP A 34 -4.30 -0.40 -5.59
CA ASP A 34 -5.60 -0.62 -4.99
C ASP A 34 -5.45 -0.71 -3.47
N ILE A 35 -6.55 -0.83 -2.78
CA ILE A 35 -6.58 -1.15 -1.35
C ILE A 35 -7.47 -2.38 -1.16
N VAL A 36 -7.13 -3.20 -0.18
CA VAL A 36 -7.91 -4.40 0.14
C VAL A 36 -8.60 -4.19 1.48
N LEU A 37 -9.90 -4.33 1.48
CA LEU A 37 -10.73 -4.09 2.66
C LEU A 37 -11.09 -5.41 3.32
N ASP A 38 -11.08 -5.40 4.64
CA ASP A 38 -11.57 -6.52 5.44
C ASP A 38 -13.08 -6.33 5.62
N LYS A 39 -13.87 -7.16 4.93
CA LYS A 39 -15.33 -7.03 4.97
C LYS A 39 -15.94 -7.35 6.33
N THR A 40 -15.22 -8.06 7.17
CA THR A 40 -15.76 -8.46 8.48
C THR A 40 -15.50 -7.44 9.57
N SER A 41 -14.42 -6.69 9.48
CA SER A 41 -14.04 -5.71 10.50
C SER A 41 -14.14 -4.26 10.02
N ASN A 42 -14.34 -4.05 8.73
CA ASN A 42 -14.32 -2.74 8.08
C ASN A 42 -12.94 -2.05 8.14
N ASN A 43 -11.89 -2.80 8.40
CA ASN A 43 -10.54 -2.27 8.37
C ASN A 43 -9.95 -2.37 6.97
N ILE A 44 -8.96 -1.53 6.70
CA ILE A 44 -8.15 -1.68 5.50
C ILE A 44 -7.05 -2.69 5.83
N MET A 45 -7.04 -3.82 5.12
CA MET A 45 -6.02 -4.85 5.32
C MET A 45 -4.65 -4.35 4.92
N PHE A 46 -4.54 -3.87 3.69
CA PHE A 46 -3.28 -3.37 3.17
C PHE A 46 -3.52 -2.55 1.90
N ALA A 47 -2.54 -1.74 1.58
CA ALA A 47 -2.46 -1.11 0.27
C ALA A 47 -1.72 -2.06 -0.68
N VAL A 48 -2.04 -1.98 -1.95
CA VAL A 48 -1.42 -2.79 -3.00
C VAL A 48 -0.52 -1.87 -3.81
N LEU A 49 0.78 -2.08 -3.74
CA LEU A 49 1.74 -1.29 -4.49
C LEU A 49 2.04 -1.96 -5.83
N GLY A 50 1.97 -1.16 -6.88
CA GLY A 50 2.41 -1.56 -8.21
C GLY A 50 3.67 -0.82 -8.58
N SER A 51 4.20 -1.12 -9.77
CA SER A 51 5.45 -0.52 -10.27
C SER A 51 5.28 0.90 -10.76
N GLY A 52 4.07 1.44 -10.71
CA GLY A 52 3.84 2.83 -11.07
C GLY A 52 3.74 3.09 -12.57
N GLY A 53 3.28 2.13 -13.34
CA GLY A 53 2.99 2.33 -14.74
C GLY A 53 3.85 1.53 -15.71
N VAL A 54 4.87 0.87 -15.24
CA VAL A 54 5.63 -0.04 -16.08
C VAL A 54 4.96 -1.40 -16.00
N LEU A 55 4.14 -1.70 -16.99
CA LEU A 55 3.41 -2.94 -17.03
C LEU A 55 4.15 -3.94 -17.88
N GLY A 56 4.48 -5.07 -17.28
CA GLY A 56 5.05 -6.19 -17.99
C GLY A 56 4.18 -7.41 -17.78
N VAL A 57 4.38 -8.40 -18.62
CA VAL A 57 3.75 -9.69 -18.46
C VAL A 57 4.25 -10.27 -17.14
N GLY A 58 3.32 -10.69 -16.29
CA GLY A 58 3.67 -11.26 -15.00
C GLY A 58 4.02 -10.24 -13.94
N GLU A 59 3.53 -9.00 -14.08
CA GLU A 59 3.75 -7.99 -13.05
C GLU A 59 3.23 -8.49 -11.71
N LYS A 60 3.99 -8.20 -10.67
CA LYS A 60 3.64 -8.57 -9.31
C LYS A 60 3.32 -7.32 -8.49
N TYR A 61 2.42 -7.49 -7.55
CA TYR A 61 1.96 -6.44 -6.67
C TYR A 61 2.38 -6.74 -5.24
N ARG A 62 2.73 -5.71 -4.50
CA ARG A 62 3.23 -5.86 -3.12
C ARG A 62 2.22 -5.29 -2.14
N PRO A 63 1.62 -6.13 -1.29
CA PRO A 63 0.80 -5.61 -0.21
C PRO A 63 1.68 -4.96 0.86
N VAL A 64 1.21 -3.84 1.38
CA VAL A 64 1.89 -3.09 2.44
C VAL A 64 0.82 -2.72 3.47
N PRO A 65 1.07 -2.92 4.77
CA PRO A 65 0.07 -2.53 5.78
C PRO A 65 -0.28 -1.06 5.63
N TRP A 66 -1.58 -0.78 5.59
CA TRP A 66 -2.05 0.59 5.41
C TRP A 66 -1.52 1.53 6.49
N SER A 67 -1.39 1.02 7.72
CA SER A 67 -1.01 1.81 8.88
C SER A 67 0.39 2.39 8.83
N ILE A 68 1.28 1.85 7.99
CA ILE A 68 2.65 2.37 7.90
C ILE A 68 2.83 3.42 6.81
N LEU A 69 1.79 3.70 6.04
CA LEU A 69 1.84 4.71 4.98
C LEU A 69 1.43 6.07 5.56
N ASP A 70 2.23 7.07 5.31
CA ASP A 70 1.95 8.45 5.73
C ASP A 70 1.82 9.33 4.50
N TYR A 71 0.73 10.07 4.41
CA TYR A 71 0.52 10.97 3.29
C TYR A 71 1.37 12.23 3.45
N ASP A 72 2.14 12.56 2.42
CA ASP A 72 2.95 13.78 2.38
C ASP A 72 2.33 14.75 1.40
N GLN A 73 1.81 15.85 1.92
CA GLN A 73 1.09 16.84 1.10
C GLN A 73 2.01 17.55 0.12
N LYS A 74 3.27 17.74 0.47
CA LYS A 74 4.23 18.41 -0.41
C LYS A 74 4.56 17.56 -1.62
N MET A 75 4.69 16.25 -1.40
CA MET A 75 5.01 15.32 -2.47
C MET A 75 3.77 14.85 -3.22
N GLY A 76 2.59 15.01 -2.61
CA GLY A 76 1.34 14.57 -3.21
C GLY A 76 1.22 13.05 -3.26
N GLY A 77 1.77 12.36 -2.30
CA GLY A 77 1.75 10.90 -2.26
C GLY A 77 2.03 10.36 -0.88
N TYR A 78 2.05 9.04 -0.80
CA TYR A 78 2.30 8.35 0.46
C TYR A 78 3.79 8.03 0.60
N VAL A 79 4.27 8.08 1.83
CA VAL A 79 5.64 7.70 2.15
C VAL A 79 5.60 6.39 2.93
N VAL A 80 6.39 5.42 2.46
CA VAL A 80 6.56 4.15 3.16
C VAL A 80 7.90 4.18 3.90
N PRO A 81 7.94 3.82 5.20
CA PRO A 81 9.14 3.97 6.02
C PRO A 81 10.13 2.80 5.84
N VAL A 82 10.37 2.41 4.62
CA VAL A 82 11.34 1.35 4.29
C VAL A 82 12.13 1.79 3.07
N ASP A 83 13.33 1.25 2.90
CA ASP A 83 14.13 1.57 1.73
C ASP A 83 13.68 0.76 0.52
N ARG A 84 14.18 1.16 -0.65
CA ARG A 84 13.85 0.49 -1.91
C ARG A 84 14.20 -0.99 -1.87
N ASN A 85 15.34 -1.32 -1.30
CA ASN A 85 15.83 -2.71 -1.25
C ASN A 85 14.90 -3.60 -0.43
N MET A 86 14.45 -3.13 0.72
CA MET A 86 13.50 -3.86 1.54
C MET A 86 12.18 -4.07 0.79
N LEU A 87 11.73 -3.04 0.09
CA LEU A 87 10.49 -3.12 -0.66
C LEU A 87 10.60 -4.10 -1.83
N GLU A 88 11.71 -4.08 -2.55
CA GLU A 88 11.93 -5.00 -3.68
C GLU A 88 11.99 -6.45 -3.25
N LYS A 89 12.45 -6.72 -2.04
CA LYS A 89 12.53 -8.07 -1.49
C LYS A 89 11.25 -8.53 -0.80
N ALA A 90 10.28 -7.63 -0.66
CA ALA A 90 9.02 -7.95 -0.01
C ALA A 90 8.24 -8.98 -0.85
N PRO A 91 7.41 -9.79 -0.19
CA PRO A 91 6.56 -10.73 -0.92
C PRO A 91 5.69 -10.00 -1.95
N ALA A 92 5.58 -10.57 -3.13
CA ALA A 92 4.80 -10.02 -4.23
C ALA A 92 3.88 -11.09 -4.81
N TYR A 93 2.72 -10.67 -5.27
CA TYR A 93 1.65 -11.57 -5.70
C TYR A 93 0.97 -11.05 -6.95
N GLY A 94 0.27 -11.94 -7.66
CA GLY A 94 -0.66 -11.50 -8.68
C GLY A 94 -1.85 -10.81 -8.02
N LEU A 95 -2.48 -9.89 -8.74
CA LEU A 95 -3.56 -9.07 -8.17
C LEU A 95 -4.72 -9.94 -7.69
N ASP A 96 -5.07 -10.98 -8.44
CA ASP A 96 -6.16 -11.89 -8.10
C ASP A 96 -5.87 -12.73 -6.83
N GLU A 97 -4.60 -12.96 -6.52
CA GLU A 97 -4.24 -13.74 -5.33
C GLU A 97 -4.55 -12.99 -4.04
N LEU A 98 -4.56 -11.67 -4.10
CA LEU A 98 -4.70 -10.83 -2.90
C LEU A 98 -6.07 -10.90 -2.25
N THR A 99 -7.08 -11.33 -3.00
CA THR A 99 -8.45 -11.43 -2.49
C THR A 99 -8.98 -12.85 -2.48
N ARG A 100 -8.17 -13.83 -2.81
CA ARG A 100 -8.57 -15.22 -2.77
C ARG A 100 -8.83 -15.67 -1.33
N ALA A 101 -9.95 -16.35 -1.11
CA ALA A 101 -10.35 -16.75 0.24
C ALA A 101 -9.28 -17.57 0.95
N ASP A 102 -8.67 -18.50 0.25
CA ASP A 102 -7.67 -19.39 0.85
C ASP A 102 -6.30 -18.74 1.01
N GLY A 103 -6.04 -17.67 0.26
CA GLY A 103 -4.74 -17.01 0.26
C GLY A 103 -4.69 -15.74 1.08
N SER A 104 -5.82 -15.05 1.25
CA SER A 104 -5.78 -13.71 1.84
C SER A 104 -5.33 -13.70 3.30
N ASN A 105 -5.72 -14.68 4.11
CA ASN A 105 -5.28 -14.74 5.50
C ASN A 105 -3.77 -15.01 5.63
N ALA A 106 -3.25 -15.91 4.80
CA ALA A 106 -1.81 -16.19 4.78
C ALA A 106 -1.02 -14.98 4.29
N ILE A 107 -1.53 -14.31 3.25
CA ILE A 107 -0.90 -13.10 2.72
C ILE A 107 -0.91 -11.99 3.76
N LEU A 108 -2.03 -11.82 4.45
CA LEU A 108 -2.18 -10.81 5.48
C LEU A 108 -1.16 -11.00 6.61
N SER A 109 -1.08 -12.22 7.15
CA SER A 109 -0.13 -12.53 8.22
C SER A 109 1.31 -12.35 7.78
N LYS A 110 1.65 -12.82 6.59
CA LYS A 110 3.00 -12.72 6.05
C LYS A 110 3.40 -11.26 5.81
N THR A 111 2.48 -10.48 5.31
CA THR A 111 2.70 -9.05 5.05
C THR A 111 2.99 -8.30 6.34
N TYR A 112 2.14 -8.47 7.33
CA TYR A 112 2.31 -7.78 8.60
C TYR A 112 3.59 -8.22 9.32
N SER A 113 3.92 -9.52 9.26
CA SER A 113 5.18 -10.03 9.82
C SER A 113 6.40 -9.43 9.13
N TYR A 114 6.36 -9.35 7.81
CA TYR A 114 7.48 -8.80 7.04
C TYR A 114 7.79 -7.36 7.43
N TYR A 115 6.74 -6.55 7.59
CA TYR A 115 6.90 -5.13 7.95
C TYR A 115 6.90 -4.89 9.44
N ARG A 116 6.79 -5.97 10.26
CA ARG A 116 6.81 -5.90 11.72
C ARG A 116 5.72 -4.99 12.27
N VAL A 117 4.54 -5.12 11.72
CA VAL A 117 3.37 -4.36 12.13
C VAL A 117 2.46 -5.25 12.98
N PRO A 118 1.97 -4.76 14.14
CA PRO A 118 1.04 -5.55 14.94
C PRO A 118 -0.23 -5.89 14.16
N ALA A 119 -0.73 -7.09 14.38
CA ALA A 119 -1.94 -7.55 13.71
C ALA A 119 -3.16 -6.85 14.29
N TYR A 120 -3.94 -6.19 13.42
CA TYR A 120 -5.15 -5.49 13.89
C TYR A 120 -6.29 -6.46 14.23
N TRP A 121 -6.19 -7.68 13.73
CA TRP A 121 -7.26 -8.68 13.88
C TRP A 121 -7.13 -9.55 15.13
N GLU A 122 -6.11 -9.36 15.92
CA GLU A 122 -5.91 -10.08 17.16
C GLU A 122 -6.39 -9.33 18.41
#